data_7fc0d18386c1bec737f467b5d8e8e4ce
#
_entry.id   7fc0d18386c1bec737f467b5d8e8e4ce
#
_cell.length_a   1.000
_cell.length_b   1.000
_cell.length_c   1.000
_cell.angle_alpha   90.00
_cell.angle_beta   90.00
_cell.angle_gamma   90.00
#
_symmetry.space_group_name_H-M   'P 1'
#
loop_
_entity.id
_entity.type
_entity.pdbx_description
1 polymer ?
#
loop_
_entity_poly.entity_id
_entity_poly.type
_entity_poly.pdbx_seq_one_letter_code
_entity_poly.pdbx_strand_id
1 'polypeptide(L)'
;MLKYVDTFVGLREIPDEISLCINISGCPNHCPNCHSSYLAEDIGTELTFEELEKLIKQNSGISTICFMGGDSDPDYIWTLGLLLETHYPNLKSAWYSGKQNMPDLSPENFFRGIPFNFIKLGSYIAEKGPLDSKTTNQQMWQIDKNTGKATNITYKFWK
;
A
#
# COMPACT_ATOMS: atom_id res chain seq x y z
N MET A 1 0.93 -16.46 3.87
CA MET A 1 0.08 -15.96 2.78
C MET A 1 -0.93 -14.97 3.36
N LEU A 2 -1.23 -13.91 2.61
CA LEU A 2 -2.17 -12.88 3.04
C LEU A 2 -3.58 -13.16 2.52
N LYS A 3 -4.57 -12.60 3.21
CA LYS A 3 -5.97 -12.64 2.80
C LYS A 3 -6.49 -11.21 2.64
N TYR A 4 -7.45 -11.02 1.76
CA TYR A 4 -8.14 -9.74 1.62
C TYR A 4 -9.63 -9.91 1.87
N VAL A 5 -10.26 -8.84 2.34
CA VAL A 5 -11.69 -8.86 2.67
C VAL A 5 -12.52 -8.30 1.52
N ASP A 6 -12.14 -7.15 1.03
CA ASP A 6 -12.86 -6.45 -0.03
C ASP A 6 -11.90 -5.57 -0.83
N THR A 7 -12.43 -5.04 -1.92
CA THR A 7 -11.70 -4.11 -2.80
C THR A 7 -12.62 -2.95 -3.15
N PHE A 8 -12.01 -1.83 -3.52
CA PHE A 8 -12.73 -0.69 -4.07
C PHE A 8 -11.82 0.09 -5.01
N VAL A 9 -12.43 0.86 -5.92
CA VAL A 9 -11.68 1.76 -6.79
C VAL A 9 -11.72 3.15 -6.17
N GLY A 10 -10.54 3.70 -5.85
CA GLY A 10 -10.39 4.98 -5.20
C GLY A 10 -9.63 5.99 -6.05
N LEU A 11 -9.96 7.26 -5.87
CA LEU A 11 -9.33 8.38 -6.58
C LEU A 11 -8.46 9.24 -5.65
N ARG A 12 -8.47 8.98 -4.35
CA ARG A 12 -7.82 9.80 -3.32
C ARG A 12 -6.70 9.10 -2.57
N GLU A 13 -6.67 7.78 -2.61
CA GLU A 13 -5.70 6.98 -1.84
C GLU A 13 -4.29 7.20 -2.36
N ILE A 14 -4.13 7.33 -3.67
CA ILE A 14 -2.87 7.71 -4.30
C ILE A 14 -3.13 8.95 -5.15
N PRO A 15 -2.42 10.06 -4.91
CA PRO A 15 -2.64 11.31 -5.66
C PRO A 15 -2.48 11.11 -7.16
N ASP A 16 -3.43 11.63 -7.92
CA ASP A 16 -3.43 11.65 -9.38
C ASP A 16 -3.58 10.27 -10.04
N GLU A 17 -3.98 9.23 -9.27
CA GLU A 17 -4.13 7.87 -9.78
C GLU A 17 -5.53 7.33 -9.56
N ILE A 18 -5.93 6.40 -10.43
CA ILE A 18 -7.15 5.60 -10.27
C ILE A 18 -6.70 4.25 -9.70
N SER A 19 -6.98 4.02 -8.41
CA SER A 19 -6.40 2.90 -7.68
C SER A 19 -7.40 1.81 -7.40
N LEU A 20 -7.03 0.56 -7.72
CA LEU A 20 -7.69 -0.60 -7.16
C LEU A 20 -7.12 -0.82 -5.77
N CYS A 21 -7.88 -0.53 -4.75
CA CYS A 21 -7.48 -0.67 -3.35
C CYS A 21 -7.93 -2.03 -2.82
N ILE A 22 -7.00 -2.75 -2.22
CA ILE A 22 -7.23 -4.10 -1.71
C ILE A 22 -7.04 -4.08 -0.20
N ASN A 23 -8.13 -4.28 0.54
CA ASN A 23 -8.11 -4.28 2.00
C ASN A 23 -7.65 -5.65 2.52
N ILE A 24 -6.44 -5.68 3.05
CA ILE A 24 -5.78 -6.90 3.52
C ILE A 24 -6.04 -7.08 5.01
N SER A 25 -6.48 -8.30 5.39
CA SER A 25 -6.76 -8.67 6.78
C SER A 25 -5.50 -9.11 7.52
N GLY A 26 -5.65 -9.41 8.83
CA GLY A 26 -4.54 -9.85 9.67
C GLY A 26 -3.58 -8.72 10.03
N CYS A 27 -4.04 -7.48 10.04
CA CYS A 27 -3.21 -6.33 10.38
C CYS A 27 -2.68 -6.45 11.82
N PRO A 28 -1.35 -6.46 12.03
CA PRO A 28 -0.78 -6.64 13.37
C PRO A 28 -0.70 -5.33 14.17
N ASN A 29 -1.01 -4.19 13.57
CA ASN A 29 -0.74 -2.89 14.18
C ASN A 29 -1.76 -2.49 15.25
N HIS A 30 -3.02 -2.95 15.15
CA HIS A 30 -4.09 -2.70 16.13
C HIS A 30 -4.20 -1.24 16.57
N CYS A 31 -4.14 -0.29 15.62
CA CYS A 31 -4.17 1.14 15.93
C CYS A 31 -5.47 1.52 16.64
N PRO A 32 -5.42 2.22 17.77
CA PRO A 32 -6.63 2.69 18.44
C PRO A 32 -7.47 3.57 17.50
N ASN A 33 -8.79 3.34 17.49
CA ASN A 33 -9.74 4.09 16.65
C ASN A 33 -9.48 3.99 15.15
N CYS A 34 -8.81 2.94 14.70
CA CYS A 34 -8.59 2.70 13.28
C CYS A 34 -9.92 2.47 12.57
N HIS A 35 -10.14 3.13 11.42
CA HIS A 35 -11.36 2.98 10.62
C HIS A 35 -11.54 1.56 10.09
N SER A 36 -10.45 0.83 9.93
CA SER A 36 -10.44 -0.54 9.39
C SER A 36 -10.06 -1.55 10.45
N SER A 37 -10.53 -1.38 11.69
CA SER A 37 -10.18 -2.26 12.81
C SER A 37 -10.55 -3.73 12.57
N TYR A 38 -11.59 -4.01 11.77
CA TYR A 38 -11.97 -5.37 11.40
C TYR A 38 -10.86 -6.10 10.62
N LEU A 39 -9.95 -5.38 10.00
CA LEU A 39 -8.82 -5.97 9.28
C LEU A 39 -7.75 -6.57 10.21
N ALA A 40 -7.87 -6.39 11.51
CA ALA A 40 -7.00 -7.06 12.47
C ALA A 40 -7.29 -8.56 12.57
N GLU A 41 -8.48 -8.99 12.15
CA GLU A 41 -8.88 -10.40 12.19
C GLU A 41 -8.35 -11.15 10.96
N ASP A 42 -8.13 -12.46 11.13
CA ASP A 42 -7.71 -13.33 10.02
C ASP A 42 -8.97 -13.81 9.27
N ILE A 43 -9.44 -12.97 8.37
CA ILE A 43 -10.68 -13.20 7.60
C ILE A 43 -10.43 -12.90 6.11
N GLY A 44 -11.33 -13.41 5.27
CA GLY A 44 -11.35 -13.08 3.84
C GLY A 44 -10.82 -14.20 2.96
N THR A 45 -10.46 -13.82 1.74
CA THR A 45 -10.00 -14.71 0.67
C THR A 45 -8.49 -14.63 0.52
N GLU A 46 -7.84 -15.76 0.28
CA GLU A 46 -6.40 -15.78 0.05
C GLU A 46 -6.02 -14.92 -1.16
N LEU A 47 -5.06 -14.03 -0.98
CA LEU A 47 -4.58 -13.12 -2.01
C LEU A 47 -3.41 -13.78 -2.74
N THR A 48 -3.72 -14.72 -3.62
CA THR A 48 -2.73 -15.29 -4.53
C THR A 48 -2.50 -14.34 -5.70
N PHE A 49 -1.42 -14.54 -6.44
CA PHE A 49 -1.21 -13.73 -7.65
C PHE A 49 -2.31 -13.97 -8.70
N GLU A 50 -2.82 -15.20 -8.79
CA GLU A 50 -3.94 -15.54 -9.67
C GLU A 50 -5.20 -14.75 -9.28
N GLU A 51 -5.49 -14.65 -7.99
CA GLU A 51 -6.60 -13.87 -7.47
C GLU A 51 -6.41 -12.38 -7.76
N LEU A 52 -5.20 -11.88 -7.59
CA LEU A 52 -4.86 -10.50 -7.93
C LEU A 52 -5.08 -10.20 -9.41
N GLU A 53 -4.66 -11.10 -10.29
CA GLU A 53 -4.88 -10.96 -11.73
C GLU A 53 -6.37 -10.93 -12.08
N LYS A 54 -7.16 -11.75 -11.41
CA LYS A 54 -8.61 -11.76 -11.57
C LYS A 54 -9.22 -10.41 -11.18
N LEU A 55 -8.79 -9.85 -10.06
CA LEU A 55 -9.24 -8.53 -9.59
C LEU A 55 -8.86 -7.43 -10.60
N ILE A 56 -7.67 -7.49 -11.15
CA ILE A 56 -7.22 -6.54 -12.18
C ILE A 56 -8.13 -6.61 -13.42
N LYS A 57 -8.42 -7.81 -13.88
CA LYS A 57 -9.27 -8.02 -15.06
C LYS A 57 -10.71 -7.54 -14.84
N GLN A 58 -11.18 -7.60 -13.60
CA GLN A 58 -12.55 -7.15 -13.25
C GLN A 58 -12.65 -5.64 -13.10
N ASN A 59 -11.54 -4.91 -13.07
CA ASN A 59 -11.50 -3.47 -12.81
C ASN A 59 -10.70 -2.76 -13.89
N SER A 60 -11.28 -2.65 -15.08
CA SER A 60 -10.64 -1.93 -16.18
C SER A 60 -10.55 -0.42 -15.89
N GLY A 61 -9.57 0.24 -16.49
CA GLY A 61 -9.39 1.69 -16.35
C GLY A 61 -8.59 2.13 -15.14
N ILE A 62 -8.13 1.20 -14.30
CA ILE A 62 -7.24 1.53 -13.18
C ILE A 62 -5.82 1.81 -13.67
N SER A 63 -5.11 2.67 -12.94
CA SER A 63 -3.69 2.98 -13.20
C SER A 63 -2.77 2.43 -12.14
N THR A 64 -3.30 2.09 -10.95
CA THR A 64 -2.48 1.69 -9.79
C THR A 64 -3.18 0.59 -9.01
N ILE A 65 -2.37 -0.34 -8.49
CA ILE A 65 -2.81 -1.33 -7.50
C ILE A 65 -2.30 -0.86 -6.13
N CYS A 66 -3.20 -0.71 -5.17
CA CYS A 66 -2.86 -0.26 -3.82
C CYS A 66 -3.14 -1.34 -2.80
N PHE A 67 -2.09 -1.88 -2.20
CA PHE A 67 -2.21 -2.84 -1.10
C PHE A 67 -2.40 -2.07 0.21
N MET A 68 -3.55 -2.22 0.84
CA MET A 68 -3.87 -1.55 2.09
C MET A 68 -3.76 -2.55 3.24
N GLY A 69 -2.57 -2.66 3.80
CA GLY A 69 -2.21 -3.63 4.83
C GLY A 69 -1.11 -4.58 4.37
N GLY A 70 -0.97 -5.70 5.07
CA GLY A 70 0.03 -6.72 4.75
C GLY A 70 1.28 -6.67 5.62
N ASP A 71 1.27 -5.89 6.71
CA ASP A 71 2.42 -5.79 7.63
C ASP A 71 2.69 -7.11 8.38
N SER A 72 1.75 -8.05 8.39
CA SER A 72 1.97 -9.37 8.97
C SER A 72 2.86 -10.26 8.10
N ASP A 73 2.96 -9.95 6.81
CA ASP A 73 3.80 -10.70 5.87
C ASP A 73 4.36 -9.76 4.80
N PRO A 74 5.29 -8.89 5.18
CA PRO A 74 5.83 -7.88 4.25
C PRO A 74 6.58 -8.52 3.07
N ASP A 75 7.20 -9.68 3.26
CA ASP A 75 7.89 -10.38 2.18
C ASP A 75 6.92 -10.81 1.08
N TYR A 76 5.72 -11.22 1.46
CA TYR A 76 4.69 -11.59 0.51
C TYR A 76 4.17 -10.38 -0.28
N ILE A 77 3.93 -9.26 0.39
CA ILE A 77 3.57 -7.99 -0.28
C ILE A 77 4.65 -7.61 -1.29
N TRP A 78 5.91 -7.75 -0.90
CA TRP A 78 7.05 -7.46 -1.77
C TRP A 78 7.03 -8.36 -3.01
N THR A 79 6.78 -9.65 -2.81
CA THR A 79 6.67 -10.62 -3.90
C THR A 79 5.55 -10.24 -4.86
N LEU A 80 4.38 -9.85 -4.35
CA LEU A 80 3.28 -9.39 -5.19
C LEU A 80 3.66 -8.15 -6.00
N GLY A 81 4.37 -7.21 -5.38
CA GLY A 81 4.87 -6.02 -6.07
C GLY A 81 5.82 -6.37 -7.22
N LEU A 82 6.74 -7.30 -6.99
CA LEU A 82 7.66 -7.77 -8.04
C LEU A 82 6.94 -8.46 -9.19
N LEU A 83 5.93 -9.26 -8.87
CA LEU A 83 5.13 -9.94 -9.89
C LEU A 83 4.32 -8.93 -10.71
N LEU A 84 3.77 -7.90 -10.08
CA LEU A 84 3.08 -6.82 -10.80
C LEU A 84 4.03 -6.08 -11.74
N GLU A 85 5.23 -5.76 -11.28
CA GLU A 85 6.24 -5.09 -12.09
C GLU A 85 6.60 -5.91 -13.32
N THR A 86 6.69 -7.23 -13.16
CA THR A 86 7.05 -8.15 -14.23
C THR A 86 5.91 -8.36 -15.23
N HIS A 87 4.70 -8.58 -14.74
CA HIS A 87 3.56 -8.99 -15.59
C HIS A 87 2.66 -7.83 -16.01
N TYR A 88 2.67 -6.72 -15.28
CA TYR A 88 1.84 -5.54 -15.53
C TYR A 88 2.67 -4.26 -15.46
N PRO A 89 3.69 -4.11 -16.35
CA PRO A 89 4.62 -2.98 -16.26
C PRO A 89 3.97 -1.62 -16.48
N ASN A 90 2.77 -1.59 -17.06
CA ASN A 90 2.02 -0.35 -17.28
C ASN A 90 1.19 0.07 -16.06
N LEU A 91 1.05 -0.79 -15.06
CA LEU A 91 0.38 -0.44 -13.81
C LEU A 91 1.40 -0.02 -12.78
N LYS A 92 1.05 1.02 -12.02
CA LYS A 92 1.81 1.41 -10.83
C LYS A 92 1.34 0.57 -9.65
N SER A 93 2.14 0.51 -8.62
CA SER A 93 1.77 -0.17 -7.39
C SER A 93 2.09 0.68 -6.18
N ALA A 94 1.31 0.48 -5.11
CA ALA A 94 1.43 1.21 -3.86
C ALA A 94 1.18 0.28 -2.68
N TRP A 95 1.80 0.59 -1.56
CA TRP A 95 1.64 -0.16 -0.32
C TRP A 95 1.35 0.79 0.84
N TYR A 96 0.26 0.55 1.54
CA TYR A 96 -0.09 1.23 2.78
C TYR A 96 0.35 0.38 3.95
N SER A 97 1.43 0.81 4.62
CA SER A 97 1.95 0.16 5.83
C SER A 97 1.64 1.02 7.06
N GLY A 98 1.34 0.36 8.18
CA GLY A 98 1.20 1.03 9.48
C GLY A 98 2.53 1.17 10.23
N LYS A 99 3.62 0.66 9.69
CA LYS A 99 4.95 0.76 10.32
C LYS A 99 5.52 2.17 10.13
N GLN A 100 6.37 2.59 11.07
CA GLN A 100 7.00 3.91 11.03
C GLN A 100 8.07 4.00 9.95
N ASN A 101 8.79 2.91 9.74
CA ASN A 101 9.93 2.87 8.82
C ASN A 101 9.68 1.87 7.72
N MET A 102 10.36 2.07 6.59
CA MET A 102 10.43 1.07 5.55
C MET A 102 10.88 -0.27 6.15
N PRO A 103 10.41 -1.41 5.60
CA PRO A 103 10.96 -2.71 5.97
C PRO A 103 12.49 -2.66 5.91
N ASP A 104 13.12 -3.41 6.81
CA ASP A 104 14.58 -3.41 6.98
C ASP A 104 15.26 -3.91 5.70
N LEU A 105 15.51 -2.97 4.81
CA LEU A 105 16.25 -3.21 3.59
C LEU A 105 17.60 -2.53 3.74
N SER A 106 18.68 -3.25 3.39
CA SER A 106 19.97 -2.59 3.30
C SER A 106 19.85 -1.39 2.35
N PRO A 107 20.61 -0.30 2.58
CA PRO A 107 20.55 0.86 1.68
C PRO A 107 20.71 0.49 0.21
N GLU A 108 21.46 -0.55 -0.09
CA GLU A 108 21.65 -1.06 -1.44
C GLU A 108 20.37 -1.68 -2.01
N ASN A 109 19.63 -2.41 -1.20
CA ASN A 109 18.35 -3.01 -1.61
C ASN A 109 17.23 -1.97 -1.62
N PHE A 110 17.31 -0.96 -0.75
CA PHE A 110 16.34 0.13 -0.71
C PHE A 110 16.23 0.84 -2.06
N PHE A 111 17.36 1.07 -2.74
CA PHE A 111 17.38 1.79 -4.00
C PHE A 111 17.21 0.90 -5.23
N ARG A 112 17.45 -0.38 -5.13
CA ARG A 112 17.43 -1.31 -6.27
C ARG A 112 16.24 -2.24 -6.33
N GLY A 113 15.52 -2.40 -5.23
CA GLY A 113 14.56 -3.49 -5.09
C GLY A 113 13.15 -3.10 -4.73
N ILE A 114 12.83 -1.81 -4.50
CA ILE A 114 11.47 -1.44 -4.13
C ILE A 114 10.55 -1.59 -5.35
N PRO A 115 9.63 -2.56 -5.33
CA PRO A 115 8.74 -2.79 -6.48
C PRO A 115 7.51 -1.89 -6.48
N PHE A 116 7.50 -0.83 -5.65
CA PHE A 116 6.37 0.06 -5.49
C PHE A 116 6.71 1.46 -5.97
N ASN A 117 5.73 2.13 -6.57
CA ASN A 117 5.83 3.55 -6.95
C ASN A 117 5.50 4.46 -5.78
N PHE A 118 4.67 3.97 -4.83
CA PHE A 118 4.25 4.73 -3.66
C PHE A 118 4.26 3.83 -2.43
N ILE A 119 4.72 4.37 -1.30
CA ILE A 119 4.62 3.69 0.00
C ILE A 119 4.14 4.69 1.04
N LYS A 120 3.04 4.34 1.71
CA LYS A 120 2.54 5.10 2.85
C LYS A 120 3.06 4.45 4.13
N LEU A 121 3.63 5.25 5.01
CA LEU A 121 4.17 4.82 6.31
C LEU A 121 3.45 5.51 7.46
N GLY A 122 3.50 4.90 8.62
CA GLY A 122 2.99 5.44 9.86
C GLY A 122 1.66 4.83 10.28
N SER A 123 1.54 4.55 11.58
CA SER A 123 0.30 4.07 12.17
C SER A 123 -0.72 5.20 12.28
N TYR A 124 -2.00 4.86 12.35
CA TYR A 124 -3.04 5.85 12.62
C TYR A 124 -2.98 6.28 14.09
N ILE A 125 -2.88 7.57 14.33
CA ILE A 125 -2.93 8.18 15.65
C ILE A 125 -4.05 9.22 15.61
N ALA A 126 -5.14 8.96 16.36
CA ALA A 126 -6.36 9.76 16.29
C ALA A 126 -6.10 11.25 16.56
N GLU A 127 -5.24 11.57 17.51
CA GLU A 127 -4.91 12.94 17.89
C GLU A 127 -4.16 13.71 16.79
N LYS A 128 -3.47 12.97 15.92
CA LYS A 128 -2.71 13.56 14.80
C LYS A 128 -3.47 13.55 13.49
N GLY A 129 -4.46 12.67 13.38
CA GLY A 129 -5.33 12.57 12.22
C GLY A 129 -4.76 11.74 11.08
N PRO A 130 -5.59 11.50 10.04
CA PRO A 130 -5.19 10.74 8.85
C PRO A 130 -4.29 11.54 7.90
N LEU A 131 -3.96 10.98 6.75
CA LEU A 131 -3.05 11.58 5.77
C LEU A 131 -3.45 13.00 5.32
N ASP A 132 -4.74 13.31 5.27
CA ASP A 132 -5.22 14.62 4.83
C ASP A 132 -5.16 15.68 5.93
N SER A 133 -4.75 15.32 7.12
CA SER A 133 -4.54 16.25 8.23
C SER A 133 -3.09 16.76 8.21
N LYS A 134 -2.93 18.08 8.32
CA LYS A 134 -1.58 18.68 8.39
C LYS A 134 -0.79 18.28 9.63
N THR A 135 -1.47 17.76 10.66
CA THR A 135 -0.86 17.31 11.91
C THR A 135 -0.49 15.83 11.90
N THR A 136 -0.75 15.14 10.79
CA THR A 136 -0.54 13.67 10.70
C THR A 136 0.91 13.29 10.93
N ASN A 137 1.11 12.12 11.57
CA ASN A 137 2.38 11.44 11.62
C ASN A 137 2.60 10.51 10.42
N GLN A 138 1.55 10.30 9.62
CA GLN A 138 1.62 9.43 8.44
C GLN A 138 2.34 10.14 7.30
N GLN A 139 3.04 9.37 6.48
CA GLN A 139 3.81 9.92 5.37
C GLN A 139 3.55 9.10 4.11
N MET A 140 3.37 9.80 2.99
CA MET A 140 3.29 9.17 1.67
C MET A 140 4.56 9.48 0.91
N TRP A 141 5.23 8.43 0.45
CA TRP A 141 6.47 8.53 -0.33
C TRP A 141 6.22 8.07 -1.75
N GLN A 142 6.65 8.89 -2.70
CA GLN A 142 6.71 8.53 -4.12
C GLN A 142 8.13 8.10 -4.45
N ILE A 143 8.26 6.95 -5.12
CA ILE A 143 9.57 6.35 -5.40
C ILE A 143 9.80 6.38 -6.92
N ASP A 144 10.91 6.98 -7.31
CA ASP A 144 11.38 6.91 -8.70
C ASP A 144 12.18 5.62 -8.86
N LYS A 145 11.60 4.65 -9.55
CA LYS A 145 12.23 3.34 -9.73
C LYS A 145 13.51 3.38 -10.56
N ASN A 146 13.69 4.41 -11.39
CA ASN A 146 14.89 4.55 -12.22
C ASN A 146 16.09 5.03 -11.41
N THR A 147 15.87 5.94 -10.46
CA THR A 147 16.93 6.54 -9.64
C THR A 147 16.95 6.03 -8.21
N GLY A 148 15.86 5.40 -7.75
CA GLY A 148 15.67 4.99 -6.36
C GLY A 148 15.34 6.14 -5.43
N LYS A 149 15.15 7.35 -5.94
CA LYS A 149 14.87 8.53 -5.12
C LYS A 149 13.45 8.47 -4.57
N ALA A 150 13.33 8.65 -3.26
CA ALA A 150 12.04 8.74 -2.56
C ALA A 150 11.75 10.21 -2.23
N THR A 151 10.54 10.66 -2.56
CA THR A 151 10.08 12.03 -2.32
C THR A 151 8.86 11.98 -1.44
N ASN A 152 8.84 12.76 -0.35
CA ASN A 152 7.68 12.87 0.51
C ASN A 152 6.62 13.74 -0.17
N ILE A 153 5.48 13.14 -0.50
CA ILE A 153 4.37 13.82 -1.18
C ILE A 153 3.13 13.93 -0.29
N THR A 154 3.27 13.80 1.01
CA THR A 154 2.15 13.87 1.97
C THR A 154 1.34 15.16 1.81
N TYR A 155 2.00 16.26 1.48
CA TYR A 155 1.33 17.55 1.28
C TYR A 155 0.23 17.52 0.21
N LYS A 156 0.28 16.57 -0.73
CA LYS A 156 -0.74 16.44 -1.79
C LYS A 156 -2.11 16.01 -1.25
N PHE A 157 -2.16 15.46 -0.04
CA PHE A 157 -3.41 15.10 0.63
C PHE A 157 -4.04 16.26 1.37
N TRP A 158 -3.29 17.31 1.67
CA TRP A 158 -3.76 18.43 2.46
C TRP A 158 -4.65 19.36 1.62
N LYS A 159 -5.70 19.85 2.26
CA LYS A 159 -6.63 20.82 1.65
C LYS A 159 -6.33 22.24 2.09
#